data_ae2106e8f3c636c2d790ed51ab9a3730
#
_entry.id   ae2106e8f3c636c2d790ed51ab9a3730
#
_cell.length_a   1.000
_cell.length_b   1.000
_cell.length_c   1.000
_cell.angle_alpha   90.00
_cell.angle_beta   90.00
_cell.angle_gamma   90.00
#
_symmetry.space_group_name_H-M   'P 1'
#
loop_
_entity.id
_entity.type
_entity.pdbx_description
1 polymer ?
#
loop_
_entity_poly.entity_id
_entity_poly.type
_entity_poly.pdbx_seq_one_letter_code
_entity_poly.pdbx_strand_id
1 'polypeptide(L)'
;MGTRYPEEGDALLAPWLTRHTRDELEALALEHNLILSPLRRIDEVLATPQFHHRGLIGNTSMDGRSYAWPGLPFRVSDRRVQSEPNLSGTLLSRCLPASSGAEHAHRIAASKADGLPLAGLRVLDFGWVWSAPWVGTMLGEMGAQVIKVEHGARPDNVRLSGRIIRDGRVVEGPNREMSPMFHQINHGKLGITLNLKHPRAVELAMGLVAQSDLVIENMSPGSMERSGLGFESLRAVNARLVMLSMSAAGQFGPAANLRAYAPTMSAFAGLESLVGYSNEPAIGALNFALGDPNASLHGLLAALAALSRARATGEGAYIDLSQVESLVSVMRPHLLSAQRSGRQP
;
A
#
# COMPACT_ATOMS: atom_id res chain seq x y z
N MET A 1 -10.91 -15.03 -18.87
CA MET A 1 -10.43 -16.38 -19.21
C MET A 1 -9.59 -16.97 -18.09
N GLY A 2 -8.55 -16.31 -17.60
CA GLY A 2 -7.58 -16.88 -16.65
C GLY A 2 -8.08 -17.47 -15.32
N THR A 3 -9.26 -17.10 -14.85
CA THR A 3 -9.82 -17.69 -13.63
C THR A 3 -10.78 -18.87 -13.89
N ARG A 4 -11.27 -19.01 -15.12
CA ARG A 4 -12.24 -20.06 -15.48
C ARG A 4 -11.57 -21.23 -16.21
N TYR A 5 -10.50 -20.96 -16.94
CA TYR A 5 -9.73 -21.93 -17.72
C TYR A 5 -8.22 -21.59 -17.64
N PRO A 6 -7.57 -21.81 -16.48
CA PRO A 6 -6.20 -21.39 -16.28
C PRO A 6 -5.22 -22.15 -17.25
N GLU A 7 -5.41 -23.44 -17.42
CA GLU A 7 -4.55 -24.25 -18.28
C GLU A 7 -4.62 -23.86 -19.76
N GLU A 8 -5.82 -23.49 -20.26
CA GLU A 8 -5.97 -22.97 -21.62
C GLU A 8 -5.32 -21.59 -21.77
N GLY A 9 -5.42 -20.74 -20.74
CA GLY A 9 -4.77 -19.44 -20.69
C GLY A 9 -3.25 -19.57 -20.74
N ASP A 10 -2.69 -20.46 -19.95
CA ASP A 10 -1.26 -20.73 -19.91
C ASP A 10 -0.75 -21.32 -21.25
N ALA A 11 -1.50 -22.26 -21.85
CA ALA A 11 -1.16 -22.84 -23.15
C ALA A 11 -1.13 -21.79 -24.28
N LEU A 12 -1.96 -20.76 -24.21
CA LEU A 12 -1.98 -19.66 -25.18
C LEU A 12 -0.83 -18.67 -24.96
N LEU A 13 -0.51 -18.36 -23.70
CA LEU A 13 0.48 -17.34 -23.35
C LEU A 13 1.92 -17.86 -23.38
N ALA A 14 2.16 -19.11 -22.97
CA ALA A 14 3.50 -19.67 -22.85
C ALA A 14 4.34 -19.57 -24.13
N PRO A 15 3.83 -19.90 -25.35
CA PRO A 15 4.62 -19.77 -26.59
C PRO A 15 5.00 -18.33 -26.92
N TRP A 16 4.21 -17.35 -26.48
CA TRP A 16 4.51 -15.93 -26.67
C TRP A 16 5.52 -15.46 -25.62
N LEU A 17 5.34 -15.80 -24.35
CA LEU A 17 6.24 -15.44 -23.26
C LEU A 17 7.66 -15.94 -23.48
N THR A 18 7.83 -17.18 -23.99
CA THR A 18 9.14 -17.79 -24.23
C THR A 18 9.95 -17.13 -25.36
N ARG A 19 9.34 -16.27 -26.16
CA ARG A 19 10.02 -15.50 -27.25
C ARG A 19 10.57 -14.16 -26.79
N HIS A 20 10.31 -13.77 -25.53
CA HIS A 20 10.69 -12.47 -25.01
C HIS A 20 11.56 -12.64 -23.76
N THR A 21 12.47 -11.72 -23.57
CA THR A 21 13.20 -11.60 -22.30
C THR A 21 12.30 -11.01 -21.21
N ARG A 22 12.69 -11.18 -19.95
CA ARG A 22 11.96 -10.57 -18.82
C ARG A 22 11.90 -9.04 -18.92
N ASP A 23 12.97 -8.39 -19.38
CA ASP A 23 13.05 -6.94 -19.53
C ASP A 23 12.13 -6.44 -20.66
N GLU A 24 12.05 -7.15 -21.79
CA GLU A 24 11.09 -6.85 -22.86
C GLU A 24 9.65 -6.99 -22.38
N LEU A 25 9.35 -8.04 -21.63
CA LEU A 25 8.01 -8.25 -21.07
C LEU A 25 7.64 -7.19 -20.03
N GLU A 26 8.59 -6.76 -19.21
CA GLU A 26 8.37 -5.66 -18.24
C GLU A 26 8.10 -4.34 -18.99
N ALA A 27 8.88 -4.03 -20.02
CA ALA A 27 8.67 -2.83 -20.84
C ALA A 27 7.29 -2.83 -21.49
N LEU A 28 6.88 -3.94 -22.12
CA LEU A 28 5.55 -4.10 -22.71
C LEU A 28 4.43 -3.99 -21.66
N ALA A 29 4.64 -4.54 -20.47
CA ALA A 29 3.66 -4.45 -19.38
C ALA A 29 3.44 -2.99 -18.94
N LEU A 30 4.52 -2.22 -18.82
CA LEU A 30 4.45 -0.80 -18.45
C LEU A 30 3.82 0.06 -19.54
N GLU A 31 4.19 -0.18 -20.81
CA GLU A 31 3.68 0.55 -21.97
C GLU A 31 2.18 0.30 -22.19
N HIS A 32 1.78 -0.97 -22.14
CA HIS A 32 0.41 -1.37 -22.46
C HIS A 32 -0.48 -1.58 -21.22
N ASN A 33 0.01 -1.24 -20.02
CA ASN A 33 -0.71 -1.41 -18.75
C ASN A 33 -1.18 -2.85 -18.51
N LEU A 34 -0.34 -3.83 -18.81
CA LEU A 34 -0.63 -5.24 -18.57
C LEU A 34 -0.37 -5.61 -17.11
N ILE A 35 -1.12 -6.58 -16.60
CA ILE A 35 -0.88 -7.16 -15.27
C ILE A 35 0.14 -8.27 -15.43
N LEU A 36 1.39 -7.89 -15.58
CA LEU A 36 2.54 -8.75 -15.77
C LEU A 36 3.74 -8.16 -15.06
N SER A 37 4.50 -8.97 -14.36
CA SER A 37 5.73 -8.56 -13.66
C SER A 37 6.80 -9.64 -13.81
N PRO A 38 8.08 -9.26 -13.93
CA PRO A 38 9.16 -10.22 -13.86
C PRO A 38 9.22 -10.83 -12.45
N LEU A 39 9.49 -12.12 -12.37
CA LEU A 39 9.91 -12.75 -11.13
C LEU A 39 11.38 -12.37 -10.89
N ARG A 40 11.60 -11.41 -9.99
CA ARG A 40 12.95 -10.98 -9.62
C ARG A 40 13.54 -11.92 -8.60
N ARG A 41 14.82 -12.17 -8.74
CA ARG A 41 15.61 -12.88 -7.73
C ARG A 41 16.01 -11.88 -6.63
N ILE A 42 16.34 -12.41 -5.46
CA ILE A 42 16.68 -11.56 -4.30
C ILE A 42 17.90 -10.66 -4.55
N ASP A 43 18.87 -11.12 -5.34
CA ASP A 43 20.05 -10.35 -5.74
C ASP A 43 19.72 -9.24 -6.77
N GLU A 44 18.68 -9.41 -7.58
CA GLU A 44 18.22 -8.43 -8.56
C GLU A 44 17.41 -7.30 -7.91
N VAL A 45 16.80 -7.54 -6.75
CA VAL A 45 15.97 -6.55 -6.03
C VAL A 45 16.74 -5.28 -5.76
N LEU A 46 17.97 -5.41 -5.24
CA LEU A 46 18.80 -4.25 -4.88
C LEU A 46 19.24 -3.42 -6.10
N ALA A 47 19.25 -3.99 -7.29
CA ALA A 47 19.60 -3.32 -8.54
C ALA A 47 18.37 -2.74 -9.28
N THR A 48 17.16 -2.95 -8.78
CA THR A 48 15.92 -2.53 -9.46
C THR A 48 15.85 -1.00 -9.62
N PRO A 49 15.75 -0.48 -10.86
CA PRO A 49 15.76 0.97 -11.12
C PRO A 49 14.69 1.75 -10.37
N GLN A 50 13.49 1.19 -10.21
CA GLN A 50 12.40 1.82 -9.46
C GLN A 50 12.78 2.11 -8.01
N PHE A 51 13.43 1.18 -7.34
CA PHE A 51 13.81 1.33 -5.94
C PHE A 51 14.91 2.36 -5.74
N HIS A 52 15.86 2.44 -6.68
CA HIS A 52 16.88 3.49 -6.69
C HIS A 52 16.28 4.86 -6.98
N HIS A 53 15.44 4.97 -8.01
CA HIS A 53 14.82 6.23 -8.39
C HIS A 53 13.98 6.83 -7.25
N ARG A 54 13.29 5.98 -6.50
CA ARG A 54 12.50 6.40 -5.34
C ARG A 54 13.34 6.58 -4.07
N GLY A 55 14.63 6.25 -4.11
CA GLY A 55 15.55 6.35 -2.96
C GLY A 55 15.21 5.32 -1.85
N LEU A 56 14.64 4.16 -2.22
CA LEU A 56 14.40 3.07 -1.25
C LEU A 56 15.71 2.50 -0.75
N ILE A 57 16.65 2.27 -1.67
CA ILE A 57 17.92 1.64 -1.35
C ILE A 57 18.92 2.68 -0.84
N GLY A 58 19.26 2.60 0.41
CA GLY A 58 20.36 3.31 1.05
C GLY A 58 21.51 2.35 1.38
N ASN A 59 22.41 2.79 2.24
CA ASN A 59 23.51 1.97 2.74
C ASN A 59 23.49 1.91 4.27
N THR A 60 23.94 0.80 4.80
CA THR A 60 24.21 0.63 6.23
C THR A 60 25.58 0.03 6.45
N SER A 61 26.21 0.32 7.58
CA SER A 61 27.51 -0.25 7.95
C SER A 61 27.31 -1.30 9.04
N MET A 62 27.84 -2.50 8.81
CA MET A 62 27.87 -3.59 9.78
C MET A 62 29.23 -4.29 9.72
N ASP A 63 29.88 -4.49 10.86
CA ASP A 63 31.19 -5.16 10.96
C ASP A 63 32.27 -4.52 10.05
N GLY A 64 32.24 -3.18 9.90
CA GLY A 64 33.14 -2.41 9.06
C GLY A 64 32.90 -2.55 7.54
N ARG A 65 31.85 -3.21 7.12
CA ARG A 65 31.43 -3.36 5.71
C ARG A 65 30.17 -2.57 5.42
N SER A 66 30.08 -2.02 4.22
CA SER A 66 28.86 -1.36 3.73
C SER A 66 27.95 -2.36 3.03
N TYR A 67 26.67 -2.28 3.32
CA TYR A 67 25.63 -3.10 2.70
C TYR A 67 24.50 -2.21 2.19
N ALA A 68 23.94 -2.54 1.03
CA ALA A 68 22.73 -1.92 0.55
C ALA A 68 21.55 -2.28 1.47
N TRP A 69 20.77 -1.28 1.87
CA TRP A 69 19.71 -1.46 2.86
C TRP A 69 18.43 -0.73 2.46
N PRO A 70 17.30 -1.42 2.37
CA PRO A 70 16.04 -0.76 2.06
C PRO A 70 15.52 0.06 3.26
N GLY A 71 15.13 1.30 2.98
CA GLY A 71 14.49 2.21 3.92
C GLY A 71 13.02 1.85 4.20
N LEU A 72 12.26 2.83 4.69
CA LEU A 72 10.81 2.69 4.86
C LEU A 72 10.10 2.70 3.49
N PRO A 73 8.99 1.96 3.30
CA PRO A 73 8.32 1.82 2.01
C PRO A 73 7.42 3.01 1.64
N PHE A 74 7.64 4.16 2.24
CA PHE A 74 6.88 5.37 1.99
C PHE A 74 7.73 6.64 2.09
N ARG A 75 7.26 7.69 1.44
CA ARG A 75 7.79 9.05 1.53
C ARG A 75 6.75 9.94 2.19
N VAL A 76 7.20 10.93 2.94
CA VAL A 76 6.32 11.93 3.57
C VAL A 76 6.76 13.31 3.08
N SER A 77 5.89 14.02 2.38
CA SER A 77 6.16 15.35 1.81
C SER A 77 7.50 15.40 1.08
N ASP A 78 7.66 14.51 0.10
CA ASP A 78 8.85 14.32 -0.75
C ASP A 78 10.15 13.88 -0.05
N ARG A 79 10.08 13.61 1.23
CA ARG A 79 11.22 13.08 1.98
C ARG A 79 11.01 11.61 2.33
N ARG A 80 12.04 10.80 2.10
CA ARG A 80 12.09 9.45 2.65
C ARG A 80 12.78 9.51 4.01
N VAL A 81 12.11 8.97 5.01
CA VAL A 81 12.73 8.74 6.32
C VAL A 81 13.72 7.58 6.14
N GLN A 82 15.00 7.89 6.20
CA GLN A 82 16.03 6.85 6.23
C GLN A 82 16.16 6.36 7.67
N SER A 83 15.86 5.11 7.89
CA SER A 83 16.24 4.45 9.14
C SER A 83 17.64 3.89 8.97
N GLU A 84 18.64 4.55 9.51
CA GLU A 84 19.90 3.86 9.74
C GLU A 84 19.65 2.79 10.80
N PRO A 85 19.90 1.50 10.50
CA PRO A 85 19.89 0.49 11.54
C PRO A 85 21.08 0.76 12.45
N ASN A 86 20.85 1.52 13.50
CA ASN A 86 21.85 1.71 14.54
C ASN A 86 21.85 0.48 15.43
N LEU A 87 22.66 -0.50 15.06
CA LEU A 87 22.81 -1.77 15.77
C LEU A 87 23.67 -1.65 17.04
N SER A 88 24.14 -0.45 17.39
CA SER A 88 24.86 -0.25 18.63
C SER A 88 23.88 -0.27 19.82
N GLY A 89 24.12 -1.11 20.83
CA GLY A 89 23.32 -1.23 22.04
C GLY A 89 23.11 0.06 22.86
N THR A 90 23.68 1.17 22.41
CA THR A 90 23.55 2.51 22.99
C THR A 90 22.16 3.14 22.77
N LEU A 91 21.34 2.61 21.84
CA LEU A 91 20.00 3.14 21.58
C LEU A 91 18.96 2.78 22.63
N LEU A 92 19.07 1.62 23.27
CA LEU A 92 18.12 1.24 24.34
C LEU A 92 18.15 2.22 25.51
N SER A 93 19.32 2.75 25.86
CA SER A 93 19.45 3.74 26.93
C SER A 93 18.98 5.15 26.55
N ARG A 94 18.89 5.46 25.24
CA ARG A 94 18.37 6.76 24.74
C ARG A 94 16.87 6.73 24.47
N CYS A 95 16.28 5.56 24.23
CA CYS A 95 14.86 5.39 23.99
C CYS A 95 14.04 5.17 25.26
N LEU A 96 14.70 4.83 26.37
CA LEU A 96 14.03 4.81 27.67
C LEU A 96 14.09 6.24 28.23
N PRO A 97 12.98 6.97 28.36
CA PRO A 97 12.99 8.27 28.99
C PRO A 97 13.53 8.10 30.43
N ALA A 98 14.58 8.82 30.75
CA ALA A 98 14.87 9.06 32.14
C ALA A 98 13.57 9.56 32.79
N SER A 99 13.21 9.01 33.90
CA SER A 99 11.92 9.05 34.62
C SER A 99 11.35 10.45 34.95
N SER A 100 11.37 11.39 34.03
CA SER A 100 10.81 12.74 34.18
C SER A 100 9.67 13.04 33.19
N GLY A 101 9.04 12.02 32.62
CA GLY A 101 8.02 12.15 31.54
C GLY A 101 6.56 12.07 31.99
N ALA A 102 6.23 12.30 33.27
CA ALA A 102 4.84 12.29 33.72
C ALA A 102 3.99 13.46 33.17
N GLU A 103 4.63 14.50 32.62
CA GLU A 103 3.91 15.67 32.08
C GLU A 103 3.53 15.59 30.60
N HIS A 104 4.13 14.68 29.81
CA HIS A 104 3.80 14.54 28.37
C HIS A 104 2.62 13.59 28.12
N ALA A 105 2.27 12.72 29.06
CA ALA A 105 1.15 11.78 28.94
C ALA A 105 -0.24 12.44 29.06
N HIS A 106 -0.32 13.69 29.49
CA HIS A 106 -1.59 14.37 29.78
C HIS A 106 -2.18 15.22 28.66
N ARG A 107 -1.63 15.18 27.43
CA ARG A 107 -2.17 15.96 26.29
C ARG A 107 -2.92 15.18 25.22
N ILE A 108 -3.11 13.91 25.35
CA ILE A 108 -4.21 13.26 24.67
C ILE A 108 -5.42 13.49 25.61
N ALA A 109 -6.01 14.67 25.52
CA ALA A 109 -7.33 14.87 26.09
C ALA A 109 -8.22 13.86 25.40
N ALA A 110 -8.47 12.74 26.07
CA ALA A 110 -9.48 11.78 25.68
C ALA A 110 -10.75 12.60 25.43
N SER A 111 -11.19 12.69 24.20
CA SER A 111 -12.54 13.13 23.91
C SER A 111 -13.42 12.17 24.74
N LYS A 112 -14.33 12.69 25.52
CA LYS A 112 -15.23 11.90 26.37
C LYS A 112 -16.24 11.06 25.59
N ALA A 113 -16.09 10.97 24.27
CA ALA A 113 -16.90 10.14 23.38
C ALA A 113 -16.24 8.76 23.27
N ASP A 114 -16.88 7.77 23.78
CA ASP A 114 -16.72 6.31 23.58
C ASP A 114 -15.38 5.63 23.96
N GLY A 115 -14.41 6.33 24.47
CA GLY A 115 -13.15 5.71 24.96
C GLY A 115 -12.20 5.18 23.90
N LEU A 116 -12.50 5.30 22.59
CA LEU A 116 -11.67 4.81 21.50
C LEU A 116 -10.59 5.83 21.10
N PRO A 117 -9.37 5.39 20.77
CA PRO A 117 -8.19 6.27 20.60
C PRO A 117 -8.32 7.27 19.43
N LEU A 118 -9.11 6.97 18.41
CA LEU A 118 -9.30 7.81 17.23
C LEU A 118 -10.70 8.44 17.16
N ALA A 119 -11.44 8.45 18.27
CA ALA A 119 -12.74 9.13 18.32
C ALA A 119 -12.61 10.59 17.88
N GLY A 120 -13.52 11.03 16.98
CA GLY A 120 -13.52 12.37 16.39
C GLY A 120 -12.63 12.55 15.16
N LEU A 121 -11.78 11.57 14.80
CA LEU A 121 -11.05 11.58 13.53
C LEU A 121 -12.01 11.27 12.36
N ARG A 122 -11.93 12.03 11.27
CA ARG A 122 -12.70 11.80 10.05
C ARG A 122 -11.80 11.45 8.88
N VAL A 123 -12.15 10.35 8.17
CA VAL A 123 -11.40 9.78 7.05
C VAL A 123 -12.29 9.71 5.82
N LEU A 124 -11.81 10.19 4.67
CA LEU A 124 -12.38 9.93 3.36
C LEU A 124 -11.60 8.82 2.68
N ASP A 125 -12.28 7.73 2.36
CA ASP A 125 -11.71 6.53 1.76
C ASP A 125 -12.16 6.42 0.29
N PHE A 126 -11.28 6.80 -0.63
CA PHE A 126 -11.42 6.57 -2.08
C PHE A 126 -10.78 5.25 -2.53
N GLY A 127 -10.28 4.45 -1.59
CA GLY A 127 -9.58 3.22 -1.87
C GLY A 127 -10.47 2.15 -2.49
N TRP A 128 -9.84 1.28 -3.28
CA TRP A 128 -10.48 0.15 -3.96
C TRP A 128 -9.78 -1.15 -3.61
N VAL A 129 -10.48 -2.25 -3.78
CA VAL A 129 -10.02 -3.63 -3.61
C VAL A 129 -9.65 -3.92 -2.17
N TRP A 130 -8.40 -3.80 -1.74
CA TRP A 130 -7.97 -4.31 -0.45
C TRP A 130 -7.08 -3.33 0.33
N SER A 131 -5.89 -2.99 -0.17
CA SER A 131 -4.85 -2.31 0.61
C SER A 131 -5.31 -1.00 1.27
N ALA A 132 -5.79 -0.04 0.51
CA ALA A 132 -6.24 1.25 1.04
C ALA A 132 -7.55 1.13 1.85
N PRO A 133 -8.59 0.40 1.39
CA PRO A 133 -9.79 0.20 2.19
C PRO A 133 -9.53 -0.41 3.56
N TRP A 134 -8.56 -1.33 3.66
CA TRP A 134 -8.26 -1.96 4.95
C TRP A 134 -7.63 -0.98 5.95
N VAL A 135 -6.81 -0.03 5.50
CA VAL A 135 -6.35 1.08 6.37
C VAL A 135 -7.55 1.83 6.96
N GLY A 136 -8.53 2.17 6.12
CA GLY A 136 -9.77 2.81 6.56
C GLY A 136 -10.52 1.98 7.62
N THR A 137 -10.63 0.68 7.41
CA THR A 137 -11.29 -0.24 8.36
C THR A 137 -10.58 -0.27 9.71
N MET A 138 -9.26 -0.45 9.72
CA MET A 138 -8.47 -0.45 10.96
C MET A 138 -8.59 0.89 11.72
N LEU A 139 -8.63 2.02 11.01
CA LEU A 139 -8.88 3.32 11.63
C LEU A 139 -10.30 3.41 12.21
N GLY A 140 -11.30 2.86 11.52
CA GLY A 140 -12.68 2.78 12.00
C GLY A 140 -12.83 1.94 13.26
N GLU A 141 -12.16 0.79 13.34
CA GLU A 141 -12.11 -0.07 14.53
C GLU A 141 -11.48 0.64 15.74
N MET A 142 -10.59 1.60 15.49
CA MET A 142 -10.00 2.47 16.52
C MET A 142 -10.86 3.71 16.85
N GLY A 143 -12.04 3.86 16.25
CA GLY A 143 -12.99 4.94 16.56
C GLY A 143 -13.06 6.09 15.55
N ALA A 144 -12.34 6.04 14.44
CA ALA A 144 -12.46 7.06 13.39
C ALA A 144 -13.79 6.92 12.62
N GLN A 145 -14.38 8.04 12.22
CA GLN A 145 -15.49 8.05 11.27
C GLN A 145 -14.94 7.92 9.84
N VAL A 146 -15.16 6.78 9.21
CA VAL A 146 -14.66 6.52 7.85
C VAL A 146 -15.81 6.62 6.86
N ILE A 147 -15.65 7.45 5.83
CA ILE A 147 -16.60 7.65 4.74
C ILE A 147 -16.00 7.08 3.46
N LYS A 148 -16.53 5.95 3.00
CA LYS A 148 -16.13 5.34 1.72
C LYS A 148 -16.85 6.01 0.57
N VAL A 149 -16.06 6.46 -0.41
CA VAL A 149 -16.56 7.10 -1.63
C VAL A 149 -16.50 6.10 -2.78
N GLU A 150 -17.63 5.81 -3.39
CA GLU A 150 -17.76 4.90 -4.52
C GLU A 150 -18.47 5.59 -5.71
N HIS A 151 -18.50 4.91 -6.84
CA HIS A 151 -19.25 5.34 -8.03
C HIS A 151 -20.31 4.29 -8.36
N GLY A 152 -21.59 4.67 -8.43
CA GLY A 152 -22.70 3.72 -8.62
C GLY A 152 -22.64 2.89 -9.90
N ALA A 153 -22.15 3.47 -11.00
CA ALA A 153 -21.97 2.74 -12.26
C ALA A 153 -20.63 1.98 -12.36
N ARG A 154 -19.68 2.26 -11.47
CA ARG A 154 -18.37 1.60 -11.40
C ARG A 154 -18.06 1.29 -9.93
N PRO A 155 -18.71 0.28 -9.35
CA PRO A 155 -18.47 -0.10 -7.98
C PRO A 155 -17.08 -0.73 -7.83
N ASP A 156 -16.63 -0.84 -6.58
CA ASP A 156 -15.42 -1.58 -6.24
C ASP A 156 -15.50 -3.03 -6.77
N ASN A 157 -14.44 -3.50 -7.42
CA ASN A 157 -14.40 -4.83 -8.04
C ASN A 157 -14.65 -5.97 -7.04
N VAL A 158 -14.27 -5.80 -5.76
CA VAL A 158 -14.52 -6.81 -4.74
C VAL A 158 -16.00 -6.99 -4.41
N ARG A 159 -16.87 -6.03 -4.74
CA ARG A 159 -18.33 -6.24 -4.66
C ARG A 159 -18.83 -7.29 -5.65
N LEU A 160 -18.08 -7.51 -6.73
CA LEU A 160 -18.42 -8.44 -7.80
C LEU A 160 -17.68 -9.77 -7.66
N SER A 161 -16.80 -9.90 -6.68
CA SER A 161 -15.97 -11.09 -6.45
C SER A 161 -16.54 -11.97 -5.34
N GLY A 162 -16.20 -13.26 -5.43
CA GLY A 162 -16.59 -14.26 -4.44
C GLY A 162 -17.82 -15.06 -4.83
N ARG A 163 -17.86 -16.29 -4.34
CA ARG A 163 -19.02 -17.18 -4.43
C ARG A 163 -19.75 -17.15 -3.09
N ILE A 164 -21.03 -16.89 -3.13
CA ILE A 164 -21.87 -16.95 -1.94
C ILE A 164 -22.49 -18.32 -1.89
N ILE A 165 -22.32 -19.01 -0.77
CA ILE A 165 -22.94 -20.28 -0.51
C ILE A 165 -24.02 -20.05 0.55
N ARG A 166 -25.28 -20.36 0.21
CA ARG A 166 -26.38 -20.36 1.16
C ARG A 166 -27.03 -21.75 1.13
N ASP A 167 -27.18 -22.35 2.29
CA ASP A 167 -27.76 -23.69 2.45
C ASP A 167 -27.09 -24.77 1.56
N GLY A 168 -25.75 -24.71 1.45
CA GLY A 168 -24.94 -25.62 0.64
C GLY A 168 -25.02 -25.42 -0.87
N ARG A 169 -25.70 -24.37 -1.34
CA ARG A 169 -25.84 -24.05 -2.77
C ARG A 169 -25.17 -22.74 -3.12
N VAL A 170 -24.52 -22.68 -4.28
CA VAL A 170 -24.00 -21.44 -4.83
C VAL A 170 -25.18 -20.56 -5.24
N VAL A 171 -25.23 -19.34 -4.68
CA VAL A 171 -26.19 -18.32 -5.10
C VAL A 171 -25.70 -17.71 -6.42
N GLU A 172 -26.44 -17.93 -7.48
CA GLU A 172 -26.11 -17.39 -8.80
C GLU A 172 -26.56 -15.92 -8.93
N GLY A 173 -25.73 -15.15 -9.62
CA GLY A 173 -25.99 -13.76 -9.98
C GLY A 173 -25.19 -12.74 -9.14
N PRO A 174 -24.84 -11.58 -9.75
CA PRO A 174 -24.05 -10.56 -9.07
C PRO A 174 -24.96 -9.76 -8.13
N ASN A 175 -25.05 -10.15 -6.88
CA ASN A 175 -25.56 -9.26 -5.84
C ASN A 175 -24.39 -8.48 -5.23
N ARG A 176 -24.25 -7.22 -5.60
CA ARG A 176 -23.19 -6.32 -5.18
C ARG A 176 -23.09 -6.13 -3.66
N GLU A 177 -24.17 -6.44 -2.95
CA GLU A 177 -24.27 -6.29 -1.50
C GLU A 177 -23.94 -7.58 -0.74
N MET A 178 -23.59 -8.67 -1.45
CA MET A 178 -23.37 -9.98 -0.83
C MET A 178 -21.91 -10.46 -0.86
N SER A 179 -20.95 -9.65 -1.32
CA SER A 179 -19.55 -10.04 -1.33
C SER A 179 -18.96 -10.10 0.09
N PRO A 180 -18.57 -11.29 0.60
CA PRO A 180 -17.99 -11.40 1.94
C PRO A 180 -16.69 -10.59 2.07
N MET A 181 -15.86 -10.58 1.01
CA MET A 181 -14.61 -9.82 1.01
C MET A 181 -14.87 -8.32 1.09
N PHE A 182 -15.88 -7.79 0.36
CA PHE A 182 -16.21 -6.37 0.46
C PHE A 182 -16.61 -5.99 1.89
N HIS A 183 -17.46 -6.79 2.52
CA HIS A 183 -17.91 -6.54 3.89
C HIS A 183 -16.77 -6.66 4.90
N GLN A 184 -15.87 -7.62 4.73
CA GLN A 184 -14.72 -7.81 5.59
C GLN A 184 -13.80 -6.57 5.63
N ILE A 185 -13.55 -5.96 4.47
CA ILE A 185 -12.60 -4.84 4.34
C ILE A 185 -13.26 -3.46 4.39
N ASN A 186 -14.59 -3.38 4.57
CA ASN A 186 -15.33 -2.12 4.62
C ASN A 186 -16.36 -2.05 5.75
N HIS A 187 -16.33 -2.98 6.70
CA HIS A 187 -17.27 -2.92 7.82
C HIS A 187 -17.07 -1.65 8.65
N GLY A 188 -18.15 -1.17 9.24
CA GLY A 188 -18.14 0.04 10.08
C GLY A 188 -18.00 1.37 9.33
N LYS A 189 -17.86 1.38 8.00
CA LYS A 189 -17.78 2.60 7.20
C LYS A 189 -19.16 3.11 6.80
N LEU A 190 -19.26 4.43 6.69
CA LEU A 190 -20.37 5.10 6.01
C LEU A 190 -20.10 5.06 4.50
N GLY A 191 -21.14 4.81 3.68
CA GLY A 191 -20.99 4.79 2.22
C GLY A 191 -21.64 5.99 1.57
N ILE A 192 -20.95 6.62 0.61
CA ILE A 192 -21.52 7.63 -0.28
C ILE A 192 -21.18 7.34 -1.73
N THR A 193 -22.02 7.80 -2.65
CA THR A 193 -21.80 7.62 -4.09
C THR A 193 -21.58 8.98 -4.75
N LEU A 194 -20.40 9.16 -5.37
CA LEU A 194 -20.05 10.36 -6.12
C LEU A 194 -19.52 9.99 -7.51
N ASN A 195 -20.02 10.66 -8.55
CA ASN A 195 -19.43 10.57 -9.89
C ASN A 195 -18.40 11.70 -10.08
N LEU A 196 -17.15 11.43 -9.79
CA LEU A 196 -16.07 12.43 -9.86
C LEU A 196 -15.80 12.99 -11.27
N LYS A 197 -16.47 12.48 -12.32
CA LYS A 197 -16.48 13.10 -13.63
C LYS A 197 -17.43 14.30 -13.70
N HIS A 198 -18.31 14.45 -12.74
CA HIS A 198 -19.25 15.56 -12.66
C HIS A 198 -18.70 16.66 -11.75
N PRO A 199 -18.59 17.94 -12.22
CA PRO A 199 -17.99 19.03 -11.42
C PRO A 199 -18.61 19.18 -10.02
N ARG A 200 -19.92 19.07 -9.91
CA ARG A 200 -20.63 19.16 -8.63
C ARG A 200 -20.22 18.06 -7.63
N ALA A 201 -19.84 16.87 -8.11
CA ALA A 201 -19.36 15.82 -7.23
C ALA A 201 -17.96 16.12 -6.68
N VAL A 202 -17.10 16.77 -7.49
CA VAL A 202 -15.79 17.25 -7.03
C VAL A 202 -15.97 18.33 -5.97
N GLU A 203 -16.87 19.29 -6.17
CA GLU A 203 -17.19 20.32 -5.15
C GLU A 203 -17.67 19.69 -3.83
N LEU A 204 -18.54 18.69 -3.89
CA LEU A 204 -19.02 17.97 -2.71
C LEU A 204 -17.87 17.22 -2.01
N ALA A 205 -17.00 16.57 -2.78
CA ALA A 205 -15.81 15.91 -2.25
C ALA A 205 -14.88 16.91 -1.55
N MET A 206 -14.63 18.08 -2.14
CA MET A 206 -13.84 19.15 -1.53
C MET A 206 -14.48 19.67 -0.23
N GLY A 207 -15.80 19.79 -0.18
CA GLY A 207 -16.54 20.16 1.05
C GLY A 207 -16.38 19.11 2.17
N LEU A 208 -16.30 17.82 1.83
CA LEU A 208 -16.01 16.76 2.79
C LEU A 208 -14.54 16.79 3.24
N VAL A 209 -13.60 17.03 2.31
CA VAL A 209 -12.17 17.19 2.62
C VAL A 209 -11.91 18.33 3.60
N ALA A 210 -12.60 19.44 3.44
CA ALA A 210 -12.48 20.59 4.36
C ALA A 210 -12.76 20.23 5.84
N GLN A 211 -13.50 19.14 6.08
CA GLN A 211 -13.90 18.65 7.39
C GLN A 211 -13.23 17.31 7.75
N SER A 212 -12.27 16.84 6.99
CA SER A 212 -11.61 15.54 7.19
C SER A 212 -10.17 15.72 7.63
N ASP A 213 -9.65 14.74 8.36
CA ASP A 213 -8.26 14.72 8.82
C ASP A 213 -7.37 13.91 7.85
N LEU A 214 -7.96 12.92 7.18
CA LEU A 214 -7.23 11.99 6.31
C LEU A 214 -8.02 11.68 5.03
N VAL A 215 -7.32 11.66 3.91
CA VAL A 215 -7.79 11.08 2.64
C VAL A 215 -6.93 9.86 2.34
N ILE A 216 -7.58 8.75 1.96
CA ILE A 216 -6.90 7.50 1.56
C ILE A 216 -7.30 7.16 0.13
N GLU A 217 -6.33 6.79 -0.70
CA GLU A 217 -6.59 6.32 -2.06
C GLU A 217 -5.51 5.29 -2.50
N ASN A 218 -5.82 4.44 -3.49
CA ASN A 218 -4.87 3.51 -4.11
C ASN A 218 -5.08 3.42 -5.63
N MET A 219 -5.38 4.53 -6.24
CA MET A 219 -5.57 4.63 -7.68
C MET A 219 -4.23 4.66 -8.41
N SER A 220 -4.28 4.54 -9.74
CA SER A 220 -3.09 4.73 -10.58
C SER A 220 -2.53 6.15 -10.41
N PRO A 221 -1.20 6.33 -10.50
CA PRO A 221 -0.57 7.64 -10.35
C PRO A 221 -1.22 8.75 -11.18
N GLY A 222 -1.36 9.93 -10.57
CA GLY A 222 -1.99 11.09 -11.18
C GLY A 222 -3.52 11.03 -11.33
N SER A 223 -4.19 9.96 -10.85
CA SER A 223 -5.65 9.85 -10.99
C SER A 223 -6.40 10.84 -10.13
N MET A 224 -5.94 11.10 -8.92
CA MET A 224 -6.55 12.10 -8.03
C MET A 224 -6.33 13.50 -8.59
N GLU A 225 -5.15 13.80 -9.12
CA GLU A 225 -4.83 15.08 -9.76
C GLU A 225 -5.73 15.35 -10.97
N ARG A 226 -5.90 14.36 -11.85
CA ARG A 226 -6.80 14.47 -13.04
C ARG A 226 -8.26 14.66 -12.64
N SER A 227 -8.64 14.23 -11.45
CA SER A 227 -9.99 14.42 -10.90
C SER A 227 -10.15 15.73 -10.14
N GLY A 228 -9.12 16.58 -10.07
CA GLY A 228 -9.12 17.81 -9.27
C GLY A 228 -8.98 17.60 -7.76
N LEU A 229 -8.69 16.37 -7.34
CA LEU A 229 -8.55 15.97 -5.92
C LEU A 229 -7.09 15.60 -5.57
N GLY A 230 -6.10 16.11 -6.31
CA GLY A 230 -4.68 15.96 -5.96
C GLY A 230 -4.32 16.70 -4.67
N PHE A 231 -3.24 16.28 -4.02
CA PHE A 231 -2.87 16.75 -2.69
C PHE A 231 -2.81 18.28 -2.57
N GLU A 232 -2.22 18.98 -3.54
CA GLU A 232 -2.12 20.44 -3.48
C GLU A 232 -3.50 21.13 -3.53
N SER A 233 -4.44 20.60 -4.32
CA SER A 233 -5.82 21.09 -4.35
C SER A 233 -6.53 20.84 -3.02
N LEU A 234 -6.33 19.67 -2.42
CA LEU A 234 -6.94 19.32 -1.13
C LEU A 234 -6.32 20.14 0.00
N ARG A 235 -5.01 20.35 -0.01
CA ARG A 235 -4.28 21.17 0.96
C ARG A 235 -4.71 22.62 0.93
N ALA A 236 -5.09 23.15 -0.22
CA ALA A 236 -5.58 24.51 -0.36
C ALA A 236 -6.87 24.76 0.44
N VAL A 237 -7.73 23.75 0.62
CA VAL A 237 -8.96 23.84 1.42
C VAL A 237 -8.78 23.35 2.86
N ASN A 238 -7.77 22.52 3.12
CA ASN A 238 -7.47 22.02 4.45
C ASN A 238 -5.94 21.83 4.63
N ALA A 239 -5.28 22.85 5.15
CA ALA A 239 -3.83 22.86 5.35
C ALA A 239 -3.32 21.75 6.32
N ARG A 240 -4.21 21.19 7.14
CA ARG A 240 -3.88 20.12 8.11
C ARG A 240 -4.13 18.71 7.57
N LEU A 241 -4.66 18.59 6.36
CA LEU A 241 -5.02 17.33 5.77
C LEU A 241 -3.80 16.42 5.58
N VAL A 242 -3.93 15.18 5.99
CA VAL A 242 -3.04 14.10 5.59
C VAL A 242 -3.65 13.39 4.38
N MET A 243 -2.86 13.11 3.34
CA MET A 243 -3.26 12.27 2.23
C MET A 243 -2.35 11.08 2.12
N LEU A 244 -2.92 9.87 2.12
CA LEU A 244 -2.22 8.59 1.93
C LEU A 244 -2.56 8.03 0.55
N SER A 245 -1.56 8.01 -0.32
CA SER A 245 -1.63 7.38 -1.65
C SER A 245 -0.85 6.08 -1.66
N MET A 246 -1.49 4.97 -2.05
CA MET A 246 -0.96 3.60 -1.97
C MET A 246 -0.99 2.94 -3.34
N SER A 247 -0.07 3.26 -4.22
CA SER A 247 0.00 2.60 -5.54
C SER A 247 0.94 1.38 -5.52
N ALA A 248 0.87 0.54 -6.55
CA ALA A 248 1.68 -0.67 -6.63
C ALA A 248 3.18 -0.38 -6.48
N ALA A 249 3.73 0.55 -7.27
CA ALA A 249 5.16 0.87 -7.27
C ALA A 249 5.48 2.31 -6.82
N GLY A 250 4.52 3.03 -6.21
CA GLY A 250 4.63 4.42 -5.82
C GLY A 250 4.18 5.38 -6.92
N GLN A 251 4.07 6.67 -6.59
CA GLN A 251 3.47 7.68 -7.47
C GLN A 251 4.41 8.18 -8.58
N PHE A 252 5.70 7.85 -8.54
CA PHE A 252 6.69 8.28 -9.53
C PHE A 252 7.80 7.23 -9.72
N GLY A 253 8.60 7.41 -10.76
CA GLY A 253 9.70 6.52 -11.14
C GLY A 253 9.37 5.68 -12.37
N PRO A 254 10.35 4.93 -12.90
CA PRO A 254 10.22 4.21 -14.15
C PRO A 254 9.11 3.14 -14.16
N ALA A 255 8.78 2.56 -13.00
CA ALA A 255 7.71 1.57 -12.87
C ALA A 255 6.44 2.14 -12.18
N ALA A 256 6.26 3.47 -12.14
CA ALA A 256 5.09 4.08 -11.49
C ALA A 256 3.75 3.56 -12.07
N ASN A 257 3.71 3.29 -13.37
CA ASN A 257 2.52 2.78 -14.07
C ASN A 257 2.33 1.26 -13.94
N LEU A 258 3.13 0.58 -13.11
CA LEU A 258 3.00 -0.86 -12.88
C LEU A 258 1.57 -1.20 -12.44
N ARG A 259 0.88 -2.02 -13.22
CA ARG A 259 -0.39 -2.63 -12.84
C ARG A 259 -0.14 -3.98 -12.23
N ALA A 260 -0.47 -4.11 -10.97
CA ALA A 260 -0.18 -5.33 -10.23
C ALA A 260 -1.32 -5.68 -9.27
N TYR A 261 -1.46 -6.97 -9.04
CA TYR A 261 -2.14 -7.56 -7.91
C TYR A 261 -1.10 -8.27 -7.02
N ALA A 262 -1.52 -8.77 -5.88
CA ALA A 262 -0.60 -9.32 -4.89
C ALA A 262 0.45 -10.30 -5.45
N PRO A 263 0.12 -11.29 -6.32
CA PRO A 263 1.14 -12.19 -6.88
C PRO A 263 2.18 -11.46 -7.75
N THR A 264 1.75 -10.53 -8.61
CA THR A 264 2.67 -9.78 -9.47
C THR A 264 3.49 -8.75 -8.68
N MET A 265 2.95 -8.20 -7.59
CA MET A 265 3.73 -7.38 -6.65
C MET A 265 4.80 -8.20 -5.93
N SER A 266 4.46 -9.41 -5.47
CA SER A 266 5.40 -10.33 -4.83
C SER A 266 6.53 -10.76 -5.78
N ALA A 267 6.20 -11.03 -7.05
CA ALA A 267 7.18 -11.34 -8.09
C ALA A 267 8.13 -10.16 -8.35
N PHE A 268 7.58 -8.96 -8.54
CA PHE A 268 8.37 -7.74 -8.76
C PHE A 268 9.28 -7.40 -7.58
N ALA A 269 8.80 -7.61 -6.36
CA ALA A 269 9.57 -7.37 -5.14
C ALA A 269 10.62 -8.46 -4.85
N GLY A 270 10.60 -9.59 -5.55
CA GLY A 270 11.52 -10.70 -5.36
C GLY A 270 11.09 -11.73 -4.30
N LEU A 271 9.96 -11.55 -3.65
CA LEU A 271 9.48 -12.46 -2.60
C LEU A 271 9.20 -13.87 -3.14
N GLU A 272 8.64 -13.96 -4.34
CA GLU A 272 8.34 -15.25 -4.98
C GLU A 272 9.58 -16.09 -5.24
N SER A 273 10.77 -15.49 -5.39
CA SER A 273 12.02 -16.20 -5.58
C SER A 273 12.50 -16.96 -4.34
N LEU A 274 11.93 -16.64 -3.19
CA LEU A 274 12.21 -17.30 -1.90
C LEU A 274 11.27 -18.48 -1.63
N VAL A 275 10.31 -18.73 -2.53
CA VAL A 275 9.31 -19.79 -2.38
C VAL A 275 9.68 -20.98 -3.23
N GLY A 276 10.04 -22.08 -2.61
CA GLY A 276 10.46 -23.32 -3.28
C GLY A 276 11.01 -24.35 -2.32
N TYR A 277 11.49 -25.45 -2.87
CA TYR A 277 12.21 -26.47 -2.13
C TYR A 277 13.72 -26.30 -2.31
N SER A 278 14.49 -26.75 -1.31
CA SER A 278 15.95 -26.73 -1.39
C SER A 278 16.44 -27.51 -2.63
N ASN A 279 17.33 -26.90 -3.39
CA ASN A 279 17.93 -27.44 -4.62
C ASN A 279 16.97 -27.63 -5.81
N GLU A 280 15.80 -27.01 -5.77
CA GLU A 280 14.87 -26.98 -6.89
C GLU A 280 14.63 -25.53 -7.38
N PRO A 281 14.13 -25.34 -8.60
CA PRO A 281 13.70 -24.02 -9.06
C PRO A 281 12.65 -23.43 -8.13
N ALA A 282 12.65 -22.12 -8.00
CA ALA A 282 11.60 -21.43 -7.25
C ALA A 282 10.23 -21.79 -7.82
N ILE A 283 9.31 -22.20 -6.95
CA ILE A 283 7.92 -22.50 -7.33
C ILE A 283 7.17 -21.20 -7.63
N GLY A 284 7.44 -20.15 -6.86
CA GLY A 284 6.72 -18.88 -6.93
C GLY A 284 5.25 -19.00 -6.54
N ALA A 285 4.48 -18.00 -6.94
CA ALA A 285 3.01 -17.99 -6.87
C ALA A 285 2.43 -18.33 -5.50
N LEU A 286 2.75 -17.49 -4.50
CA LEU A 286 2.09 -17.56 -3.21
C LEU A 286 0.58 -17.28 -3.37
N ASN A 287 -0.25 -18.24 -3.02
CA ASN A 287 -1.70 -18.04 -2.92
C ASN A 287 -2.09 -17.02 -1.84
N PHE A 288 -1.14 -16.64 -0.98
CA PHE A 288 -1.33 -15.66 0.06
C PHE A 288 -0.96 -14.27 -0.43
N ALA A 289 -1.95 -13.40 -0.53
CA ALA A 289 -1.81 -12.02 -0.99
C ALA A 289 -1.14 -11.13 0.07
N LEU A 290 0.15 -11.37 0.38
CA LEU A 290 0.88 -10.62 1.42
C LEU A 290 1.03 -9.12 1.09
N GLY A 291 1.09 -8.76 -0.18
CA GLY A 291 1.35 -7.38 -0.62
C GLY A 291 0.37 -6.37 -0.03
N ASP A 292 -0.92 -6.62 -0.19
CA ASP A 292 -1.97 -5.71 0.27
C ASP A 292 -1.99 -5.54 1.80
N PRO A 293 -2.09 -6.61 2.63
CA PRO A 293 -2.11 -6.47 4.09
C PRO A 293 -0.83 -5.83 4.64
N ASN A 294 0.33 -6.19 4.11
CA ASN A 294 1.60 -5.62 4.54
C ASN A 294 1.68 -4.11 4.21
N ALA A 295 1.25 -3.72 3.02
CA ALA A 295 1.17 -2.32 2.64
C ALA A 295 0.16 -1.55 3.51
N SER A 296 -0.97 -2.18 3.86
CA SER A 296 -1.98 -1.57 4.74
C SER A 296 -1.42 -1.26 6.13
N LEU A 297 -0.65 -2.18 6.72
CA LEU A 297 -0.01 -1.96 8.02
C LEU A 297 1.03 -0.81 7.96
N HIS A 298 1.85 -0.76 6.92
CA HIS A 298 2.78 0.35 6.72
C HIS A 298 2.05 1.68 6.47
N GLY A 299 0.94 1.65 5.71
CA GLY A 299 0.09 2.81 5.46
C GLY A 299 -0.58 3.33 6.72
N LEU A 300 -1.10 2.43 7.56
CA LEU A 300 -1.66 2.77 8.86
C LEU A 300 -0.62 3.45 9.76
N LEU A 301 0.57 2.86 9.87
CA LEU A 301 1.67 3.42 10.66
C LEU A 301 2.05 4.83 10.17
N ALA A 302 2.23 5.00 8.86
CA ALA A 302 2.58 6.27 8.25
C ALA A 302 1.48 7.33 8.47
N ALA A 303 0.21 6.93 8.29
CA ALA A 303 -0.94 7.81 8.51
C ALA A 303 -1.05 8.27 9.97
N LEU A 304 -0.93 7.36 10.94
CA LEU A 304 -0.96 7.69 12.36
C LEU A 304 0.17 8.64 12.76
N ALA A 305 1.39 8.41 12.27
CA ALA A 305 2.53 9.30 12.52
C ALA A 305 2.30 10.70 11.92
N ALA A 306 1.82 10.77 10.67
CA ALA A 306 1.52 12.04 10.01
C ALA A 306 0.36 12.80 10.67
N LEU A 307 -0.71 12.10 11.07
CA LEU A 307 -1.84 12.69 11.80
C LEU A 307 -1.40 13.23 13.16
N SER A 308 -0.55 12.52 13.89
CA SER A 308 0.03 12.98 15.15
C SER A 308 0.82 14.27 14.93
N ARG A 309 1.67 14.32 13.88
CA ARG A 309 2.40 15.52 13.51
C ARG A 309 1.47 16.66 13.11
N ALA A 310 0.47 16.41 12.26
CA ALA A 310 -0.48 17.42 11.81
C ALA A 310 -1.27 18.03 12.98
N ARG A 311 -1.62 17.24 13.99
CA ARG A 311 -2.25 17.74 15.22
C ARG A 311 -1.31 18.65 16.02
N ALA A 312 -0.03 18.33 16.10
CA ALA A 312 0.96 19.07 16.85
C ALA A 312 1.40 20.38 16.16
N THR A 313 1.50 20.38 14.83
CA THR A 313 2.09 21.48 14.06
C THR A 313 1.07 22.33 13.29
N GLY A 314 -0.13 21.82 13.06
CA GLY A 314 -1.11 22.42 12.15
C GLY A 314 -0.81 22.15 10.66
N GLU A 315 0.23 21.38 10.32
CA GLU A 315 0.65 21.10 8.95
C GLU A 315 0.31 19.67 8.55
N GLY A 316 -0.46 19.51 7.48
CA GLY A 316 -0.74 18.24 6.85
C GLY A 316 0.46 17.64 6.14
N ALA A 317 0.28 16.45 5.56
CA ALA A 317 1.35 15.76 4.85
C ALA A 317 0.80 14.90 3.70
N TYR A 318 1.58 14.78 2.63
CA TYR A 318 1.37 13.79 1.58
C TYR A 318 2.23 12.56 1.85
N ILE A 319 1.60 11.39 1.83
CA ILE A 319 2.28 10.10 2.01
C ILE A 319 2.17 9.33 0.71
N ASP A 320 3.30 9.08 0.06
CA ASP A 320 3.42 8.21 -1.12
C ASP A 320 4.00 6.85 -0.69
N LEU A 321 3.12 5.87 -0.54
CA LEU A 321 3.47 4.50 -0.20
C LEU A 321 3.52 3.63 -1.45
N SER A 322 4.59 2.86 -1.59
CA SER A 322 4.74 1.83 -2.62
C SER A 322 4.52 0.43 -2.02
N GLN A 323 3.53 -0.30 -2.55
CA GLN A 323 3.21 -1.64 -2.05
C GLN A 323 4.35 -2.63 -2.29
N VAL A 324 5.04 -2.57 -3.45
CA VAL A 324 6.21 -3.43 -3.71
C VAL A 324 7.37 -3.09 -2.78
N GLU A 325 7.59 -1.81 -2.44
CA GLU A 325 8.61 -1.44 -1.46
C GLU A 325 8.30 -1.98 -0.06
N SER A 326 7.01 -2.10 0.29
CA SER A 326 6.60 -2.70 1.57
C SER A 326 6.99 -4.17 1.67
N LEU A 327 6.92 -4.91 0.56
CA LEU A 327 7.39 -6.29 0.47
C LEU A 327 8.92 -6.37 0.57
N VAL A 328 9.65 -5.48 -0.10
CA VAL A 328 11.12 -5.42 0.04
C VAL A 328 11.53 -5.17 1.48
N SER A 329 10.77 -4.37 2.22
CA SER A 329 11.05 -4.06 3.62
C SER A 329 11.00 -5.28 4.56
N VAL A 330 10.15 -6.27 4.29
CA VAL A 330 10.08 -7.51 5.11
C VAL A 330 11.16 -8.52 4.73
N MET A 331 11.80 -8.37 3.58
CA MET A 331 12.87 -9.27 3.12
C MET A 331 14.28 -8.83 3.52
N ARG A 332 14.43 -7.79 4.35
CA ARG A 332 15.75 -7.27 4.77
C ARG A 332 16.74 -8.35 5.22
N PRO A 333 16.38 -9.37 6.03
CA PRO A 333 17.32 -10.42 6.41
C PRO A 333 17.85 -11.22 5.22
N HIS A 334 17.00 -11.52 4.25
CA HIS A 334 17.38 -12.28 3.03
C HIS A 334 18.26 -11.43 2.11
N LEU A 335 17.95 -10.14 1.95
CA LEU A 335 18.79 -9.19 1.19
C LEU A 335 20.19 -9.04 1.80
N LEU A 336 20.29 -9.01 3.13
CA LEU A 336 21.57 -8.98 3.81
C LEU A 336 22.35 -10.31 3.63
N SER A 337 21.66 -11.45 3.80
CA SER A 337 22.26 -12.76 3.63
C SER A 337 22.83 -12.95 2.23
N ALA A 338 22.09 -12.56 1.19
CA ALA A 338 22.54 -12.63 -0.20
C ALA A 338 23.82 -11.79 -0.43
N GLN A 339 23.88 -10.57 0.11
CA GLN A 339 25.06 -9.71 0.00
C GLN A 339 26.28 -10.26 0.77
N ARG A 340 26.07 -10.94 1.90
CA ARG A 340 27.17 -11.53 2.70
C ARG A 340 27.71 -12.82 2.10
N SER A 341 26.85 -13.66 1.58
CA SER A 341 27.23 -14.99 1.05
C SER A 341 27.61 -14.96 -0.43
N GLY A 342 27.17 -13.94 -1.18
CA GLY A 342 27.22 -13.92 -2.63
C GLY A 342 26.36 -15.01 -3.29
N ARG A 343 25.46 -15.64 -2.54
CA ARG A 343 24.55 -16.70 -2.99
C ARG A 343 23.12 -16.29 -2.75
N GLN A 344 22.23 -16.79 -3.58
CA GLN A 344 20.81 -16.75 -3.26
C GLN A 344 20.54 -17.61 -2.01
N PRO A 345 19.67 -17.16 -1.11
CA PRO A 345 19.22 -17.97 0.02
C PRO A 345 18.50 -19.23 -0.44
#